data_e7e9343d4e5069ec5723ed0a479ab6d1
#
_entry.id   e7e9343d4e5069ec5723ed0a479ab6d1
#
_cell.length_a   1.000
_cell.length_b   1.000
_cell.length_c   1.000
_cell.angle_alpha   90.00
_cell.angle_beta   90.00
_cell.angle_gamma   90.00
#
_symmetry.space_group_name_H-M   'P 1'
#
loop_
_entity.id
_entity.type
_entity.pdbx_description
1 polymer ?
#
loop_
_entity_poly.entity_id
_entity_poly.type
_entity_poly.pdbx_seq_one_letter_code
_entity_poly.pdbx_strand_id
1 'polypeptide(L)'
;MDWLPGGGLNNAYEAIDRHVKNGFGDRVAMIWVGKNEEEEQYSFLDIKNKSDQFGSVIRDLGMERGDRVFIFMDRLPELYISALGILKAGGVIAPLFSAFGPDPVRDRMEDAGAKYLITSPELRNKLNEILPTIKTLKNVIVVNKNGRHDGVLVDGDLSYETLMESEDGKDFEIERTSQYDFSIMHYTSGSTGKPKGGLHSHQ
;
A
#
# COMPACT_ATOMS: atom_id res chain seq x y z
N MET A 1 2.59 -14.69 23.19
CA MET A 1 2.15 -13.27 23.23
C MET A 1 1.03 -13.13 22.22
N ASP A 2 -0.13 -12.68 22.67
CA ASP A 2 -1.26 -12.43 21.78
C ASP A 2 -1.26 -10.96 21.41
N TRP A 3 -0.71 -10.67 20.24
CA TRP A 3 -0.58 -9.31 19.74
C TRP A 3 -1.92 -8.83 19.15
N LEU A 4 -2.49 -9.59 18.22
CA LEU A 4 -3.84 -9.34 17.70
C LEU A 4 -4.86 -10.11 18.55
N PRO A 5 -6.05 -9.53 18.91
CA PRO A 5 -7.08 -10.23 19.65
C PRO A 5 -7.40 -11.58 19.04
N GLY A 6 -7.25 -12.66 19.84
CA GLY A 6 -7.46 -14.03 19.41
C GLY A 6 -6.24 -14.74 18.79
N GLY A 7 -5.01 -14.22 18.96
CA GLY A 7 -3.77 -14.97 18.74
C GLY A 7 -3.17 -14.86 17.33
N GLY A 8 -3.27 -13.70 16.69
CA GLY A 8 -2.56 -13.37 15.45
C GLY A 8 -1.48 -12.33 15.66
N LEU A 9 -0.68 -12.07 14.62
CA LEU A 9 0.26 -10.96 14.56
C LEU A 9 0.08 -10.24 13.23
N ASN A 10 -0.30 -8.95 13.29
CA ASN A 10 -0.42 -8.10 12.12
C ASN A 10 0.32 -6.78 12.39
N ASN A 11 1.35 -6.47 11.59
CA ASN A 11 2.18 -5.30 11.79
C ASN A 11 1.40 -3.99 11.77
N ALA A 12 0.36 -3.88 10.94
CA ALA A 12 -0.46 -2.67 10.89
C ALA A 12 -1.31 -2.50 12.15
N TYR A 13 -1.88 -3.61 12.68
CA TYR A 13 -2.57 -3.59 13.97
C TYR A 13 -1.66 -3.11 15.10
N GLU A 14 -0.46 -3.67 15.17
CA GLU A 14 0.51 -3.32 16.22
C GLU A 14 0.96 -1.86 16.12
N ALA A 15 1.16 -1.36 14.90
CA ALA A 15 1.60 0.01 14.67
C ALA A 15 0.52 1.05 14.95
N ILE A 16 -0.75 0.74 14.72
CA ILE A 16 -1.84 1.73 14.70
C ILE A 16 -2.98 1.34 15.63
N ASP A 17 -3.68 0.24 15.36
CA ASP A 17 -4.97 -0.08 15.99
C ASP A 17 -4.83 -0.34 17.49
N ARG A 18 -3.74 -0.97 17.90
CA ARG A 18 -3.43 -1.17 19.32
C ARG A 18 -3.32 0.15 20.09
N HIS A 19 -2.79 1.20 19.47
CA HIS A 19 -2.69 2.51 20.12
C HIS A 19 -4.06 3.16 20.28
N VAL A 20 -4.93 3.06 19.28
CA VAL A 20 -6.32 3.52 19.36
C VAL A 20 -7.06 2.76 20.48
N LYS A 21 -6.94 1.43 20.51
CA LYS A 21 -7.55 0.58 21.54
C LYS A 21 -7.07 0.93 22.96
N ASN A 22 -5.84 1.37 23.11
CA ASN A 22 -5.25 1.77 24.38
C ASN A 22 -5.54 3.23 24.77
N GLY A 23 -6.44 3.91 24.06
CA GLY A 23 -6.87 5.29 24.40
C GLY A 23 -5.94 6.39 23.87
N PHE A 24 -5.08 6.08 22.89
CA PHE A 24 -4.16 7.06 22.27
C PHE A 24 -4.63 7.52 20.89
N GLY A 25 -5.91 7.29 20.56
CA GLY A 25 -6.46 7.58 19.23
C GLY A 25 -6.27 9.02 18.76
N ASP A 26 -6.42 9.99 19.68
CA ASP A 26 -6.31 11.43 19.37
C ASP A 26 -4.86 11.95 19.27
N ARG A 27 -3.86 11.12 19.59
CA ARG A 27 -2.46 11.53 19.45
C ARG A 27 -2.04 11.58 18.00
N VAL A 28 -1.20 12.55 17.65
CA VAL A 28 -0.61 12.64 16.32
C VAL A 28 0.27 11.40 16.06
N ALA A 29 -0.06 10.68 14.99
CA ALA A 29 0.66 9.50 14.54
C ALA A 29 1.58 9.83 13.35
N MET A 30 1.19 10.78 12.51
CA MET A 30 1.95 11.18 11.32
C MET A 30 1.81 12.68 11.07
N ILE A 31 2.93 13.32 10.78
CA ILE A 31 2.99 14.67 10.22
C ILE A 31 3.60 14.55 8.82
N TRP A 32 2.87 15.01 7.82
CA TRP A 32 3.36 15.06 6.46
C TRP A 32 3.65 16.51 6.07
N VAL A 33 4.82 16.73 5.48
CA VAL A 33 5.22 18.04 4.97
C VAL A 33 5.46 17.91 3.47
N GLY A 34 4.71 18.64 2.69
CA GLY A 34 4.77 18.66 1.25
C GLY A 34 5.94 19.50 0.71
N LYS A 35 6.15 19.43 -0.60
CA LYS A 35 7.25 20.12 -1.28
C LYS A 35 7.14 21.66 -1.20
N ASN A 36 5.92 22.18 -1.10
CA ASN A 36 5.65 23.62 -0.99
C ASN A 36 5.30 24.02 0.44
N GLU A 37 5.83 23.29 1.43
CA GLU A 37 5.65 23.56 2.87
C GLU A 37 4.20 23.36 3.37
N GLU A 38 3.32 22.77 2.59
CA GLU A 38 2.01 22.34 3.08
C GLU A 38 2.17 21.26 4.15
N GLU A 39 1.42 21.36 5.23
CA GLU A 39 1.47 20.42 6.37
C GLU A 39 0.11 19.75 6.58
N GLU A 40 0.12 18.45 6.76
CA GLU A 40 -1.04 17.67 7.18
C GLU A 40 -0.68 16.83 8.40
N GLN A 41 -1.58 16.79 9.37
CA GLN A 41 -1.42 15.98 10.58
C GLN A 41 -2.51 14.92 10.62
N TYR A 42 -2.13 13.73 11.03
CA TYR A 42 -3.03 12.59 11.17
C TYR A 42 -2.85 11.99 12.55
N SER A 43 -3.96 11.83 13.27
CA SER A 43 -3.99 11.07 14.52
C SER A 43 -3.90 9.56 14.27
N PHE A 44 -3.68 8.76 15.33
CA PHE A 44 -3.77 7.31 15.22
C PHE A 44 -5.16 6.87 14.77
N LEU A 45 -6.21 7.56 15.22
CA LEU A 45 -7.58 7.26 14.79
C LEU A 45 -7.81 7.58 13.32
N ASP A 46 -7.27 8.70 12.81
CA ASP A 46 -7.36 9.04 11.40
C ASP A 46 -6.68 7.97 10.52
N ILE A 47 -5.45 7.59 10.88
CA ILE A 47 -4.70 6.55 10.15
C ILE A 47 -5.43 5.21 10.21
N LYS A 48 -5.95 4.85 11.41
CA LYS A 48 -6.75 3.62 11.55
C LYS A 48 -7.94 3.63 10.58
N ASN A 49 -8.78 4.66 10.64
CA ASN A 49 -10.00 4.72 9.84
C ASN A 49 -9.69 4.70 8.33
N LYS A 50 -8.71 5.48 7.88
CA LYS A 50 -8.32 5.53 6.47
C LYS A 50 -7.69 4.21 5.99
N SER A 51 -6.89 3.55 6.83
CA SER A 51 -6.31 2.25 6.47
C SER A 51 -7.32 1.10 6.53
N ASP A 52 -8.33 1.15 7.40
CA ASP A 52 -9.46 0.22 7.39
C ASP A 52 -10.27 0.38 6.11
N GLN A 53 -10.58 1.62 5.75
CA GLN A 53 -11.26 1.99 4.51
C GLN A 53 -10.52 1.45 3.28
N PHE A 54 -9.21 1.67 3.18
CA PHE A 54 -8.41 1.12 2.08
C PHE A 54 -8.30 -0.41 2.13
N GLY A 55 -8.29 -0.99 3.33
CA GLY A 55 -8.36 -2.44 3.51
C GLY A 55 -9.63 -3.06 2.93
N SER A 56 -10.80 -2.40 3.11
CA SER A 56 -12.06 -2.78 2.46
C SER A 56 -11.94 -2.66 0.94
N VAL A 57 -11.51 -1.50 0.44
CA VAL A 57 -11.30 -1.25 -0.99
C VAL A 57 -10.50 -2.36 -1.66
N ILE A 58 -9.34 -2.71 -1.11
CA ILE A 58 -8.46 -3.67 -1.77
C ILE A 58 -9.01 -5.10 -1.71
N ARG A 59 -9.80 -5.44 -0.68
CA ARG A 59 -10.54 -6.73 -0.62
C ARG A 59 -11.65 -6.79 -1.65
N ASP A 60 -12.40 -5.73 -1.82
CA ASP A 60 -13.50 -5.66 -2.81
C ASP A 60 -12.98 -5.75 -4.24
N LEU A 61 -11.76 -5.29 -4.48
CA LEU A 61 -11.04 -5.52 -5.73
C LEU A 61 -10.52 -6.96 -5.89
N GLY A 62 -10.79 -7.85 -4.93
CA GLY A 62 -10.46 -9.26 -4.97
C GLY A 62 -9.02 -9.57 -4.58
N MET A 63 -8.42 -8.77 -3.70
CA MET A 63 -7.12 -9.11 -3.11
C MET A 63 -7.27 -10.28 -2.14
N GLU A 64 -6.44 -11.27 -2.29
CA GLU A 64 -6.33 -12.43 -1.42
C GLU A 64 -5.10 -12.33 -0.50
N ARG A 65 -5.14 -13.06 0.62
CA ARG A 65 -4.01 -13.14 1.55
C ARG A 65 -2.73 -13.58 0.83
N GLY A 66 -1.66 -12.83 1.04
CA GLY A 66 -0.36 -13.08 0.42
C GLY A 66 -0.20 -12.50 -0.99
N ASP A 67 -1.22 -11.87 -1.57
CA ASP A 67 -1.08 -11.16 -2.84
C ASP A 67 -0.10 -9.99 -2.70
N ARG A 68 0.76 -9.80 -3.73
CA ARG A 68 1.76 -8.73 -3.75
C ARG A 68 1.16 -7.48 -4.33
N VAL A 69 1.18 -6.41 -3.54
CA VAL A 69 0.73 -5.07 -3.93
C VAL A 69 1.95 -4.16 -4.00
N PHE A 70 2.24 -3.69 -5.19
CA PHE A 70 3.35 -2.78 -5.43
C PHE A 70 2.92 -1.34 -5.16
N ILE A 71 3.80 -0.57 -4.51
CA ILE A 71 3.60 0.86 -4.27
C ILE A 71 4.74 1.61 -4.96
N PHE A 72 4.41 2.31 -6.05
CA PHE A 72 5.33 3.10 -6.85
C PHE A 72 4.84 4.53 -6.92
N MET A 73 5.13 5.30 -5.89
CA MET A 73 4.69 6.69 -5.76
C MET A 73 5.63 7.49 -4.88
N ASP A 74 5.48 8.81 -4.89
CA ASP A 74 6.19 9.70 -3.98
C ASP A 74 5.66 9.57 -2.54
N ARG A 75 6.35 10.24 -1.60
CA ARG A 75 6.04 10.16 -0.17
C ARG A 75 4.80 10.99 0.18
N LEU A 76 3.63 10.51 -0.23
CA LEU A 76 2.33 11.07 0.13
C LEU A 76 1.75 10.34 1.35
N PRO A 77 0.82 10.95 2.09
CA PRO A 77 0.10 10.27 3.18
C PRO A 77 -0.56 8.96 2.71
N GLU A 78 -1.10 8.96 1.51
CA GLU A 78 -1.77 7.83 0.87
C GLU A 78 -0.86 6.61 0.70
N LEU A 79 0.46 6.80 0.57
CA LEU A 79 1.43 5.70 0.57
C LEU A 79 1.36 4.90 1.86
N TYR A 80 1.41 5.58 3.01
CA TYR A 80 1.40 4.95 4.33
C TYR A 80 0.04 4.36 4.66
N ILE A 81 -1.04 5.07 4.32
CA ILE A 81 -2.42 4.61 4.48
C ILE A 81 -2.65 3.32 3.69
N SER A 82 -2.25 3.32 2.41
CA SER A 82 -2.38 2.14 1.55
C SER A 82 -1.55 0.96 2.06
N ALA A 83 -0.30 1.20 2.44
CA ALA A 83 0.58 0.16 2.99
C ALA A 83 -0.05 -0.51 4.22
N LEU A 84 -0.57 0.28 5.15
CA LEU A 84 -1.24 -0.24 6.35
C LEU A 84 -2.52 -0.99 6.00
N GLY A 85 -3.35 -0.47 5.09
CA GLY A 85 -4.58 -1.13 4.65
C GLY A 85 -4.30 -2.48 3.97
N ILE A 86 -3.27 -2.57 3.11
CA ILE A 86 -2.83 -3.82 2.49
C ILE A 86 -2.43 -4.84 3.56
N LEU A 87 -1.61 -4.44 4.53
CA LEU A 87 -1.19 -5.32 5.63
C LEU A 87 -2.38 -5.78 6.48
N LYS A 88 -3.31 -4.87 6.78
CA LYS A 88 -4.54 -5.21 7.50
C LYS A 88 -5.40 -6.22 6.73
N ALA A 89 -5.43 -6.11 5.42
CA ALA A 89 -6.15 -7.04 4.56
C ALA A 89 -5.40 -8.35 4.28
N GLY A 90 -4.18 -8.52 4.81
CA GLY A 90 -3.37 -9.73 4.68
C GLY A 90 -2.50 -9.79 3.42
N GLY A 91 -2.38 -8.69 2.68
CA GLY A 91 -1.50 -8.59 1.52
C GLY A 91 -0.04 -8.35 1.89
N VAL A 92 0.84 -8.47 0.90
CA VAL A 92 2.29 -8.21 1.00
C VAL A 92 2.61 -6.92 0.26
N ILE A 93 3.11 -5.91 0.97
CA ILE A 93 3.54 -4.65 0.34
C ILE A 93 4.91 -4.80 -0.32
N ALA A 94 5.06 -4.23 -1.51
CA ALA A 94 6.32 -4.18 -2.24
C ALA A 94 6.61 -2.73 -2.68
N PRO A 95 7.23 -1.92 -1.80
CA PRO A 95 7.52 -0.53 -2.13
C PRO A 95 8.67 -0.45 -3.15
N LEU A 96 8.50 0.43 -4.13
CA LEU A 96 9.51 0.75 -5.13
C LEU A 96 10.01 2.18 -4.97
N PHE A 97 11.27 2.38 -5.28
CA PHE A 97 11.87 3.71 -5.30
C PHE A 97 11.34 4.51 -6.50
N SER A 98 10.75 5.68 -6.27
CA SER A 98 10.10 6.51 -7.30
C SER A 98 11.02 6.96 -8.45
N ALA A 99 12.34 6.90 -8.25
CA ALA A 99 13.32 7.20 -9.29
C ALA A 99 13.61 6.02 -10.25
N PHE A 100 13.03 4.85 -10.04
CA PHE A 100 13.20 3.75 -10.98
C PHE A 100 12.61 4.07 -12.36
N GLY A 101 13.30 3.60 -13.40
CA GLY A 101 12.77 3.58 -14.76
C GLY A 101 11.82 2.38 -14.98
N PRO A 102 11.20 2.28 -16.17
CA PRO A 102 10.23 1.23 -16.49
C PRO A 102 10.79 -0.19 -16.34
N ASP A 103 11.94 -0.49 -16.91
CA ASP A 103 12.49 -1.85 -16.91
C ASP A 103 12.78 -2.38 -15.49
N PRO A 104 13.44 -1.63 -14.58
CA PRO A 104 13.58 -2.03 -13.19
C PRO A 104 12.26 -2.27 -12.46
N VAL A 105 11.20 -1.53 -12.80
CA VAL A 105 9.86 -1.74 -12.22
C VAL A 105 9.25 -3.03 -12.76
N ARG A 106 9.25 -3.22 -14.10
CA ARG A 106 8.75 -4.43 -14.74
C ARG A 106 9.38 -5.69 -14.16
N ASP A 107 10.71 -5.74 -14.14
CA ASP A 107 11.45 -6.94 -13.72
C ASP A 107 11.06 -7.37 -12.29
N ARG A 108 10.83 -6.41 -11.39
CA ARG A 108 10.42 -6.69 -10.01
C ARG A 108 8.96 -7.13 -9.93
N MET A 109 8.08 -6.47 -10.67
CA MET A 109 6.66 -6.80 -10.69
C MET A 109 6.40 -8.18 -11.29
N GLU A 110 7.11 -8.55 -12.35
CA GLU A 110 7.02 -9.88 -12.97
C GLU A 110 7.58 -10.96 -12.04
N ASP A 111 8.78 -10.75 -11.48
CA ASP A 111 9.43 -11.69 -10.55
C ASP A 111 8.54 -11.99 -9.33
N ALA A 112 7.93 -10.96 -8.75
CA ALA A 112 7.02 -11.12 -7.62
C ALA A 112 5.63 -11.64 -8.00
N GLY A 113 5.25 -11.63 -9.26
CA GLY A 113 3.88 -11.89 -9.69
C GLY A 113 2.90 -10.85 -9.12
N ALA A 114 3.22 -9.56 -9.32
CA ALA A 114 2.43 -8.44 -8.82
C ALA A 114 0.96 -8.54 -9.24
N LYS A 115 0.04 -8.32 -8.29
CA LYS A 115 -1.42 -8.33 -8.55
C LYS A 115 -1.99 -6.91 -8.64
N TYR A 116 -1.45 -5.99 -7.89
CA TYR A 116 -1.92 -4.60 -7.80
C TYR A 116 -0.73 -3.65 -7.84
N LEU A 117 -0.96 -2.48 -8.42
CA LEU A 117 -0.03 -1.36 -8.40
C LEU A 117 -0.75 -0.13 -7.87
N ILE A 118 -0.17 0.53 -6.86
CA ILE A 118 -0.59 1.85 -6.39
C ILE A 118 0.47 2.85 -6.82
N THR A 119 0.06 3.92 -7.50
CA THR A 119 0.99 4.86 -8.12
C THR A 119 0.42 6.27 -8.19
N SER A 120 1.23 7.26 -8.57
CA SER A 120 0.80 8.61 -8.92
C SER A 120 0.67 8.76 -10.44
N PRO A 121 -0.08 9.75 -10.96
CA PRO A 121 -0.28 9.94 -12.40
C PRO A 121 1.02 10.06 -13.17
N GLU A 122 1.98 10.84 -12.66
CA GLU A 122 3.28 11.02 -13.32
C GLU A 122 4.06 9.71 -13.42
N LEU A 123 4.13 8.95 -12.32
CA LEU A 123 4.85 7.67 -12.31
C LEU A 123 4.09 6.60 -13.11
N ARG A 124 2.76 6.64 -13.10
CA ARG A 124 1.91 5.78 -13.94
C ARG A 124 2.25 5.95 -15.43
N ASN A 125 2.38 7.18 -15.88
CA ASN A 125 2.70 7.50 -17.27
C ASN A 125 4.06 6.95 -17.72
N LYS A 126 5.05 6.90 -16.83
CA LYS A 126 6.35 6.27 -17.10
C LYS A 126 6.24 4.77 -17.41
N LEU A 127 5.16 4.14 -16.96
CA LEU A 127 4.97 2.68 -17.06
C LEU A 127 4.01 2.26 -18.19
N ASN A 128 3.55 3.19 -19.02
CA ASN A 128 2.54 2.92 -20.05
C ASN A 128 2.87 1.72 -20.95
N GLU A 129 4.14 1.58 -21.33
CA GLU A 129 4.57 0.50 -22.23
C GLU A 129 4.72 -0.85 -21.54
N ILE A 130 5.04 -0.86 -20.24
CA ILE A 130 5.35 -2.09 -19.53
C ILE A 130 4.14 -2.71 -18.82
N LEU A 131 3.21 -1.91 -18.30
CA LEU A 131 2.08 -2.43 -17.52
C LEU A 131 1.24 -3.45 -18.29
N PRO A 132 0.94 -3.27 -19.59
CA PRO A 132 0.21 -4.28 -20.38
C PRO A 132 0.94 -5.62 -20.53
N THR A 133 2.26 -5.67 -20.30
CA THR A 133 3.05 -6.90 -20.39
C THR A 133 3.00 -7.74 -19.13
N ILE A 134 2.65 -7.15 -17.99
CA ILE A 134 2.62 -7.81 -16.67
C ILE A 134 1.32 -8.61 -16.52
N LYS A 135 1.35 -9.86 -16.91
CA LYS A 135 0.16 -10.73 -17.03
C LYS A 135 -0.56 -10.99 -15.70
N THR A 136 0.13 -10.84 -14.57
CA THR A 136 -0.44 -11.09 -13.24
C THR A 136 -1.15 -9.87 -12.66
N LEU A 137 -0.93 -8.69 -13.23
CA LEU A 137 -1.49 -7.43 -12.75
C LEU A 137 -3.00 -7.40 -13.00
N LYS A 138 -3.78 -7.21 -11.93
CA LYS A 138 -5.24 -7.10 -11.99
C LYS A 138 -5.68 -5.64 -12.12
N ASN A 139 -5.16 -4.78 -11.23
CA ASN A 139 -5.58 -3.38 -11.16
C ASN A 139 -4.41 -2.44 -10.94
N VAL A 140 -4.53 -1.25 -11.51
CA VAL A 140 -3.68 -0.08 -11.23
C VAL A 140 -4.55 0.97 -10.54
N ILE A 141 -4.14 1.38 -9.34
CA ILE A 141 -4.83 2.38 -8.52
C ILE A 141 -3.99 3.64 -8.54
N VAL A 142 -4.57 4.74 -8.99
CA VAL A 142 -3.86 6.01 -9.16
C VAL A 142 -4.33 7.01 -8.11
N VAL A 143 -3.37 7.51 -7.32
CA VAL A 143 -3.58 8.53 -6.28
C VAL A 143 -3.35 9.91 -6.88
N ASN A 144 -4.41 10.71 -6.99
CA ASN A 144 -4.35 12.07 -7.58
C ASN A 144 -5.00 13.12 -6.67
N LYS A 145 -4.79 13.02 -5.37
CA LYS A 145 -5.41 13.89 -4.38
C LYS A 145 -5.18 15.38 -4.66
N ASN A 146 -6.28 16.12 -4.78
CA ASN A 146 -6.30 17.57 -4.96
C ASN A 146 -5.52 18.09 -6.17
N GLY A 147 -5.37 17.28 -7.23
CA GLY A 147 -4.60 17.68 -8.41
C GLY A 147 -3.11 17.93 -8.13
N ARG A 148 -2.56 17.30 -7.09
CA ARG A 148 -1.13 17.41 -6.75
C ARG A 148 -0.22 16.92 -7.87
N HIS A 149 -0.74 16.10 -8.75
CA HIS A 149 -0.05 15.61 -9.94
C HIS A 149 -0.92 15.85 -11.17
N ASP A 150 -0.35 16.52 -12.15
CA ASP A 150 -0.97 16.69 -13.46
C ASP A 150 -0.99 15.33 -14.17
N GLY A 151 -2.15 14.77 -14.36
CA GLY A 151 -2.31 13.51 -15.07
C GLY A 151 -3.78 13.10 -15.19
N VAL A 152 -4.12 12.64 -16.38
CA VAL A 152 -5.42 12.02 -16.64
C VAL A 152 -5.30 10.54 -16.36
N LEU A 153 -6.30 9.93 -15.73
CA LEU A 153 -6.38 8.48 -15.59
C LEU A 153 -6.35 7.84 -16.98
N VAL A 154 -5.51 6.83 -17.13
CA VAL A 154 -5.52 6.00 -18.34
C VAL A 154 -6.72 5.07 -18.27
N ASP A 155 -7.30 4.75 -19.42
CA ASP A 155 -8.45 3.84 -19.48
C ASP A 155 -8.11 2.48 -18.83
N GLY A 156 -8.97 2.06 -17.92
CA GLY A 156 -8.77 0.87 -17.09
C GLY A 156 -8.07 1.09 -15.75
N ASP A 157 -7.51 2.28 -15.49
CA ASP A 157 -6.99 2.63 -14.17
C ASP A 157 -8.13 3.03 -13.21
N LEU A 158 -7.93 2.77 -11.92
CA LEU A 158 -8.88 3.09 -10.86
C LEU A 158 -8.43 4.35 -10.09
N SER A 159 -9.35 5.27 -9.81
CA SER A 159 -9.07 6.43 -8.95
C SER A 159 -9.08 5.99 -7.49
N TYR A 160 -7.97 6.25 -6.79
CA TYR A 160 -7.88 6.03 -5.35
C TYR A 160 -8.97 6.80 -4.59
N GLU A 161 -9.18 8.06 -4.94
CA GLU A 161 -10.14 8.95 -4.29
C GLU A 161 -11.56 8.41 -4.44
N THR A 162 -11.95 8.03 -5.66
CA THR A 162 -13.27 7.46 -5.92
C THR A 162 -13.50 6.15 -5.18
N LEU A 163 -12.48 5.29 -5.12
CA LEU A 163 -12.54 4.04 -4.37
C LEU A 163 -12.70 4.30 -2.86
N MET A 164 -11.96 5.25 -2.32
CA MET A 164 -12.06 5.62 -0.91
C MET A 164 -13.43 6.25 -0.58
N GLU A 165 -14.03 7.02 -1.49
CA GLU A 165 -15.39 7.57 -1.31
C GLU A 165 -16.49 6.50 -1.32
N SER A 166 -16.27 5.38 -2.00
CA SER A 166 -17.24 4.28 -2.09
C SER A 166 -17.29 3.38 -0.86
N GLU A 167 -16.29 3.47 0.02
CA GLU A 167 -16.12 2.64 1.20
C GLU A 167 -16.04 3.49 2.47
N ASP A 168 -16.57 2.99 3.59
CA ASP A 168 -16.45 3.68 4.89
C ASP A 168 -15.55 2.94 5.90
N GLY A 169 -15.20 1.69 5.62
CA GLY A 169 -14.31 0.86 6.43
C GLY A 169 -14.81 0.50 7.84
N LYS A 170 -16.08 0.83 8.19
CA LYS A 170 -16.59 0.66 9.56
C LYS A 170 -16.64 -0.78 10.04
N ASP A 171 -16.96 -1.70 9.13
CA ASP A 171 -17.10 -3.13 9.44
C ASP A 171 -15.85 -3.92 9.01
N PHE A 172 -14.72 -3.23 8.78
CA PHE A 172 -13.51 -3.88 8.33
C PHE A 172 -12.86 -4.69 9.44
N GLU A 173 -12.70 -5.99 9.20
CA GLU A 173 -11.96 -6.89 10.09
C GLU A 173 -10.54 -7.13 9.57
N ILE A 174 -9.56 -6.91 10.46
CA ILE A 174 -8.15 -7.15 10.14
C ILE A 174 -7.91 -8.64 9.93
N GLU A 175 -7.21 -8.99 8.84
CA GLU A 175 -6.85 -10.37 8.53
C GLU A 175 -5.99 -10.96 9.65
N ARG A 176 -6.32 -12.18 10.06
CA ARG A 176 -5.58 -12.93 11.06
C ARG A 176 -4.31 -13.52 10.48
N THR A 177 -3.32 -12.69 10.33
CA THR A 177 -1.97 -13.12 9.97
C THR A 177 -1.22 -13.67 11.18
N SER A 178 -0.24 -14.51 10.93
CA SER A 178 0.68 -15.06 11.93
C SER A 178 2.07 -14.44 11.76
N GLN A 179 2.95 -14.71 12.70
CA GLN A 179 4.35 -14.29 12.62
C GLN A 179 5.09 -14.82 11.38
N TYR A 180 4.61 -15.90 10.75
CA TYR A 180 5.22 -16.53 9.59
C TYR A 180 4.66 -16.02 8.25
N ASP A 181 3.55 -15.29 8.26
CA ASP A 181 3.01 -14.69 7.07
C ASP A 181 3.87 -13.53 6.60
N PHE A 182 4.03 -13.42 5.28
CA PHE A 182 4.81 -12.32 4.72
C PHE A 182 4.04 -11.01 4.79
N SER A 183 4.77 -9.95 5.10
CA SER A 183 4.25 -8.58 5.22
C SER A 183 4.85 -7.64 4.19
N ILE A 184 6.17 -7.73 3.99
CA ILE A 184 6.90 -6.79 3.13
C ILE A 184 7.84 -7.57 2.22
N MET A 185 7.92 -7.13 0.96
CA MET A 185 8.90 -7.60 -0.01
C MET A 185 9.79 -6.44 -0.44
N HIS A 186 11.08 -6.54 -0.13
CA HIS A 186 12.08 -5.57 -0.56
C HIS A 186 13.00 -6.14 -1.62
N TYR A 187 13.26 -5.36 -2.67
CA TYR A 187 14.24 -5.72 -3.70
C TYR A 187 15.58 -5.07 -3.43
N THR A 188 16.62 -5.90 -3.39
CA THR A 188 18.01 -5.47 -3.29
C THR A 188 18.74 -5.66 -4.61
N SER A 189 19.79 -4.87 -4.86
CA SER A 189 20.70 -5.09 -5.98
C SER A 189 21.45 -6.39 -5.75
N GLY A 190 21.08 -7.45 -6.47
CA GLY A 190 21.79 -8.73 -6.40
C GLY A 190 23.21 -8.60 -6.95
N SER A 191 24.18 -9.29 -6.34
CA SER A 191 25.56 -9.39 -6.83
C SER A 191 25.68 -10.01 -8.24
N THR A 192 24.63 -10.64 -8.74
CA THR A 192 24.54 -11.31 -10.04
C THR A 192 23.81 -10.49 -11.12
N GLY A 193 23.54 -9.22 -10.88
CA GLY A 193 22.93 -8.29 -11.85
C GLY A 193 21.39 -8.26 -11.86
N LYS A 194 20.69 -9.32 -11.46
CA LYS A 194 19.21 -9.29 -11.30
C LYS A 194 18.83 -8.93 -9.87
N PRO A 195 17.81 -8.09 -9.68
CA PRO A 195 17.29 -7.77 -8.35
C PRO A 195 16.74 -9.03 -7.67
N LYS A 196 16.94 -9.13 -6.36
CA LYS A 196 16.43 -10.23 -5.55
C LYS A 196 15.41 -9.70 -4.56
N GLY A 197 14.22 -10.31 -4.55
CA GLY A 197 13.16 -10.02 -3.60
C GLY A 197 13.42 -10.71 -2.25
N GLY A 198 13.67 -9.92 -1.21
CA GLY A 198 13.70 -10.40 0.17
C GLY A 198 12.32 -10.28 0.80
N LEU A 199 11.80 -11.37 1.34
CA LEU A 199 10.52 -11.39 2.04
C LEU A 199 10.74 -11.26 3.55
N HIS A 200 10.00 -10.36 4.17
CA HIS A 200 9.91 -10.18 5.61
C HIS A 200 8.53 -10.61 6.09
N SER A 201 8.50 -11.35 7.18
CA SER A 201 7.24 -11.75 7.83
C SER A 201 6.71 -10.64 8.75
N HIS A 202 5.58 -10.91 9.41
CA HIS A 202 5.05 -10.04 10.46
C HIS A 202 5.86 -10.08 11.77
N GLN A 203 6.85 -10.98 11.87
CA GLN A 203 7.76 -11.09 13.01
C GLN A 203 8.84 -10.02 12.97
#